data_a42b7c5827f2166c10e3e8ae3495f8b0
#
_entry.id   a42b7c5827f2166c10e3e8ae3495f8b0
#
_cell.length_a   1.000
_cell.length_b   1.000
_cell.length_c   1.000
_cell.angle_alpha   90.00
_cell.angle_beta   90.00
_cell.angle_gamma   90.00
#
_symmetry.space_group_name_H-M   'P 1'
#
loop_
_entity.id
_entity.type
_entity.pdbx_description
1 polymer ?
#
loop_
_entity_poly.entity_id
_entity_poly.type
_entity_poly.pdbx_seq_one_letter_code
_entity_poly.pdbx_strand_id
1 'polypeptide(L)'
;MIGAKVRRVTVVADDLEEINKALKDSLGRKPDWIVTCGGLGPTYDDMTIQAVSRSLKRKLILDPIALQMVKDSYRRLGQNVRLNSARLKMAMIPQDSKPIHNPAGNAPGVHIFTKKTQIACLPGVPSEMKVIFTHSILGNIKQEIGKFAVEERYYHVEGVSEATLSRTLIKLVRSFPRRALYLKTHPQGYTNSNIPVMKVQIVSKGKKQEYVQEILERVSNVILSEVKKYGGRIQLE
;
A
#
# COMPACT_ATOMS: atom_id res chain seq x y z
N MET A 1 -3.76 -5.81 8.63
CA MET A 1 -2.69 -5.92 7.61
C MET A 1 -2.94 -7.10 6.69
N ILE A 2 -2.43 -7.08 5.43
CA ILE A 2 -2.65 -8.16 4.44
C ILE A 2 -1.37 -8.91 4.05
N GLY A 3 -0.23 -8.62 4.68
CA GLY A 3 1.05 -9.23 4.34
C GLY A 3 1.78 -8.63 3.13
N ALA A 4 1.17 -7.71 2.40
CA ALA A 4 1.83 -6.98 1.31
C ALA A 4 2.95 -6.08 1.86
N LYS A 5 4.04 -5.96 1.11
CA LYS A 5 5.17 -5.10 1.46
C LYS A 5 5.39 -4.03 0.41
N VAL A 6 5.23 -2.77 0.78
CA VAL A 6 5.67 -1.65 -0.05
C VAL A 6 7.20 -1.62 -0.05
N ARG A 7 7.80 -1.83 -1.23
CA ARG A 7 9.25 -1.86 -1.41
C ARG A 7 9.83 -0.50 -1.71
N ARG A 8 9.10 0.30 -2.48
CA ARG A 8 9.52 1.61 -2.93
C ARG A 8 8.31 2.50 -3.18
N VAL A 9 8.46 3.77 -2.90
CA VAL A 9 7.59 4.85 -3.34
C VAL A 9 8.47 5.78 -4.19
N THR A 10 7.98 6.18 -5.34
CA THR A 10 8.65 7.11 -6.25
C THR A 10 7.68 8.24 -6.56
N VAL A 11 8.12 9.46 -6.36
CA VAL A 11 7.36 10.66 -6.73
C VAL A 11 8.06 11.29 -7.91
N VAL A 12 7.30 11.61 -8.96
CA VAL A 12 7.80 12.21 -10.19
C VAL A 12 6.92 13.40 -10.56
N ALA A 13 7.48 14.32 -11.34
CA ALA A 13 6.72 15.41 -11.92
C ALA A 13 5.73 14.88 -12.98
N ASP A 14 4.72 15.71 -13.33
CA ASP A 14 3.80 15.44 -14.43
C ASP A 14 4.49 15.71 -15.78
N ASP A 15 5.49 14.86 -16.04
CA ASP A 15 6.28 14.82 -17.27
C ASP A 15 6.29 13.40 -17.82
N LEU A 16 5.99 13.26 -19.12
CA LEU A 16 5.81 11.97 -19.77
C LEU A 16 7.08 11.12 -19.73
N GLU A 17 8.25 11.73 -19.91
CA GLU A 17 9.52 10.99 -19.91
C GLU A 17 9.94 10.57 -18.49
N GLU A 18 9.73 11.44 -17.49
CA GLU A 18 10.00 11.11 -16.09
C GLU A 18 9.08 9.98 -15.59
N ILE A 19 7.78 10.04 -15.89
CA ILE A 19 6.84 8.97 -15.56
C ILE A 19 7.23 7.66 -16.27
N ASN A 20 7.56 7.74 -17.56
CA ASN A 20 7.96 6.56 -18.35
C ASN A 20 9.25 5.92 -17.81
N LYS A 21 10.24 6.73 -17.43
CA LYS A 21 11.49 6.28 -16.83
C LYS A 21 11.25 5.59 -15.49
N ALA A 22 10.45 6.20 -14.60
CA ALA A 22 10.08 5.64 -13.31
C ALA A 22 9.33 4.30 -13.43
N LEU A 23 8.44 4.19 -14.43
CA LEU A 23 7.71 2.96 -14.72
C LEU A 23 8.63 1.85 -15.27
N LYS A 24 9.51 2.14 -16.22
CA LYS A 24 10.49 1.18 -16.74
C LYS A 24 11.40 0.66 -15.65
N ASP A 25 11.88 1.55 -14.81
CA ASP A 25 12.68 1.25 -13.63
C ASP A 25 11.94 0.33 -12.64
N SER A 26 10.67 0.61 -12.40
CA SER A 26 9.81 -0.20 -11.55
C SER A 26 9.56 -1.58 -12.14
N LEU A 27 9.24 -1.68 -13.41
CA LEU A 27 9.06 -2.93 -14.15
C LEU A 27 10.34 -3.78 -14.20
N GLY A 28 11.51 -3.14 -14.35
CA GLY A 28 12.82 -3.81 -14.33
C GLY A 28 13.10 -4.55 -13.02
N ARG A 29 12.56 -4.07 -11.89
CA ARG A 29 12.66 -4.74 -10.57
C ARG A 29 11.68 -5.90 -10.39
N LYS A 30 10.76 -6.11 -11.33
CA LYS A 30 9.79 -7.21 -11.34
C LYS A 30 8.99 -7.33 -10.02
N PRO A 31 8.34 -6.27 -9.54
CA PRO A 31 7.44 -6.39 -8.40
C PRO A 31 6.19 -7.19 -8.79
N ASP A 32 5.48 -7.73 -7.82
CA ASP A 32 4.18 -8.36 -8.07
C ASP A 32 3.16 -7.30 -8.50
N TRP A 33 3.19 -6.12 -7.85
CA TRP A 33 2.30 -4.99 -8.11
C TRP A 33 3.03 -3.66 -8.25
N ILE A 34 2.56 -2.84 -9.20
CA ILE A 34 2.81 -1.40 -9.28
C ILE A 34 1.48 -0.68 -9.13
N VAL A 35 1.41 0.26 -8.21
CA VAL A 35 0.24 1.14 -8.06
C VAL A 35 0.68 2.55 -8.38
N THR A 36 0.01 3.20 -9.33
CA THR A 36 0.19 4.63 -9.61
C THR A 36 -1.00 5.41 -9.09
N CYS A 37 -0.78 6.63 -8.63
CA CYS A 37 -1.81 7.52 -8.13
C CYS A 37 -1.67 8.89 -8.81
N GLY A 38 -2.71 9.33 -9.50
CA GLY A 38 -2.75 10.59 -10.24
C GLY A 38 -2.58 10.44 -11.74
N GLY A 39 -2.83 11.52 -12.47
CA GLY A 39 -2.64 11.63 -13.91
C GLY A 39 -3.64 10.84 -14.76
N LEU A 40 -4.89 10.63 -14.27
CA LEU A 40 -5.97 9.93 -14.99
C LEU A 40 -7.07 10.86 -15.48
N GLY A 41 -7.01 12.13 -15.16
CA GLY A 41 -8.03 13.12 -15.46
C GLY A 41 -8.04 13.58 -16.92
N PRO A 42 -8.86 14.59 -17.22
CA PRO A 42 -9.05 15.10 -18.58
C PRO A 42 -8.02 16.17 -18.99
N THR A 43 -7.16 16.64 -18.08
CA THR A 43 -6.28 17.77 -18.35
C THR A 43 -5.02 17.37 -19.13
N TYR A 44 -4.27 18.32 -19.65
CA TYR A 44 -3.11 18.04 -20.49
C TYR A 44 -1.97 17.38 -19.74
N ASP A 45 -1.85 17.66 -18.46
CA ASP A 45 -0.87 17.13 -17.50
C ASP A 45 -1.22 15.73 -16.95
N ASP A 46 -2.44 15.24 -17.20
CA ASP A 46 -2.83 13.86 -16.86
C ASP A 46 -2.18 12.86 -17.84
N MET A 47 -0.95 12.45 -17.59
CA MET A 47 -0.14 11.68 -18.54
C MET A 47 0.12 10.23 -18.13
N THR A 48 -0.34 9.81 -16.94
CA THR A 48 0.01 8.49 -16.39
C THR A 48 -0.38 7.33 -17.33
N ILE A 49 -1.59 7.32 -17.87
CA ILE A 49 -2.05 6.25 -18.77
C ILE A 49 -1.23 6.21 -20.06
N GLN A 50 -0.88 7.38 -20.60
CA GLN A 50 -0.04 7.47 -21.80
C GLN A 50 1.37 6.93 -21.52
N ALA A 51 1.97 7.29 -20.38
CA ALA A 51 3.28 6.80 -19.99
C ALA A 51 3.30 5.27 -19.75
N VAL A 52 2.26 4.73 -19.10
CA VAL A 52 2.10 3.28 -18.92
C VAL A 52 1.97 2.56 -20.25
N SER A 53 1.11 3.05 -21.15
CA SER A 53 0.94 2.53 -22.50
C SER A 53 2.29 2.47 -23.25
N ARG A 54 3.05 3.56 -23.23
CA ARG A 54 4.38 3.68 -23.84
C ARG A 54 5.39 2.72 -23.20
N SER A 55 5.41 2.62 -21.87
CA SER A 55 6.35 1.73 -21.16
C SER A 55 6.09 0.26 -21.46
N LEU A 56 4.84 -0.11 -21.66
CA LEU A 56 4.41 -1.48 -21.99
C LEU A 56 4.40 -1.77 -23.50
N LYS A 57 4.66 -0.76 -24.34
CA LYS A 57 4.54 -0.83 -25.80
C LYS A 57 3.14 -1.29 -26.26
N ARG A 58 2.09 -0.86 -25.56
CA ARG A 58 0.69 -1.13 -25.87
C ARG A 58 0.05 0.09 -26.51
N LYS A 59 -0.87 -0.11 -27.46
CA LYS A 59 -1.66 0.97 -28.02
C LYS A 59 -2.69 1.48 -27.01
N LEU A 60 -2.93 2.78 -26.99
CA LEU A 60 -4.12 3.33 -26.34
C LEU A 60 -5.32 3.10 -27.24
N ILE A 61 -6.39 2.55 -26.64
CA ILE A 61 -7.66 2.31 -27.32
C ILE A 61 -8.78 2.99 -26.56
N LEU A 62 -9.79 3.46 -27.27
CA LEU A 62 -11.02 3.91 -26.66
C LEU A 62 -11.81 2.69 -26.20
N ASP A 63 -11.83 2.45 -24.89
CA ASP A 63 -12.54 1.30 -24.33
C ASP A 63 -14.01 1.62 -24.10
N PRO A 64 -14.95 0.81 -24.62
CA PRO A 64 -16.38 1.08 -24.52
C PRO A 64 -16.89 1.03 -23.06
N ILE A 65 -16.32 0.20 -22.21
CA ILE A 65 -16.71 0.09 -20.79
C ILE A 65 -16.22 1.32 -20.04
N ALA A 66 -14.96 1.73 -20.23
CA ALA A 66 -14.41 2.96 -19.65
C ALA A 66 -15.22 4.18 -20.10
N LEU A 67 -15.59 4.25 -21.40
CA LEU A 67 -16.42 5.32 -21.94
C LEU A 67 -17.80 5.36 -21.27
N GLN A 68 -18.42 4.22 -21.05
CA GLN A 68 -19.69 4.14 -20.36
C GLN A 68 -19.55 4.60 -18.89
N MET A 69 -18.49 4.18 -18.20
CA MET A 69 -18.20 4.63 -16.84
C MET A 69 -18.05 6.16 -16.74
N VAL A 70 -17.34 6.77 -17.70
CA VAL A 70 -17.20 8.24 -17.76
C VAL A 70 -18.58 8.90 -17.99
N LYS A 71 -19.40 8.41 -18.92
CA LYS A 71 -20.77 8.93 -19.13
C LYS A 71 -21.62 8.86 -17.88
N ASP A 72 -21.59 7.72 -17.21
CA ASP A 72 -22.42 7.47 -16.02
C ASP A 72 -21.97 8.31 -14.82
N SER A 73 -20.67 8.61 -14.70
CA SER A 73 -20.17 9.48 -13.65
C SER A 73 -20.71 10.91 -13.80
N TYR A 74 -20.74 11.46 -15.00
CA TYR A 74 -21.32 12.78 -15.24
C TYR A 74 -22.84 12.80 -15.03
N ARG A 75 -23.56 11.75 -15.44
CA ARG A 75 -24.99 11.64 -15.17
C ARG A 75 -25.32 11.64 -13.68
N ARG A 76 -24.53 10.96 -12.86
CA ARG A 76 -24.69 10.96 -11.39
C ARG A 76 -24.58 12.36 -10.79
N LEU A 77 -23.78 13.23 -11.40
CA LEU A 77 -23.64 14.62 -10.98
C LEU A 77 -24.72 15.55 -11.54
N GLY A 78 -25.78 15.00 -12.17
CA GLY A 78 -26.85 15.78 -12.79
C GLY A 78 -26.39 16.55 -14.04
N GLN A 79 -25.22 16.25 -14.58
CA GLN A 79 -24.63 16.94 -15.72
C GLN A 79 -24.91 16.15 -17.01
N ASN A 80 -25.78 16.67 -17.85
CA ASN A 80 -25.93 16.15 -19.21
C ASN A 80 -24.81 16.73 -20.10
N VAL A 81 -23.64 16.11 -20.06
CA VAL A 81 -22.41 16.67 -20.62
C VAL A 81 -22.11 16.07 -21.98
N ARG A 82 -21.90 16.94 -22.98
CA ARG A 82 -21.41 16.53 -24.29
C ARG A 82 -19.96 16.00 -24.17
N LEU A 83 -19.72 14.81 -24.72
CA LEU A 83 -18.37 14.23 -24.76
C LEU A 83 -17.48 15.08 -25.69
N ASN A 84 -16.41 15.61 -25.13
CA ASN A 84 -15.35 16.27 -25.86
C ASN A 84 -14.05 15.43 -25.80
N SER A 85 -13.00 15.87 -26.51
CA SER A 85 -11.71 15.17 -26.55
C SER A 85 -11.12 14.92 -25.17
N ALA A 86 -11.23 15.90 -24.25
CA ALA A 86 -10.72 15.80 -22.88
C ALA A 86 -11.44 14.69 -22.06
N ARG A 87 -12.77 14.56 -22.22
CA ARG A 87 -13.54 13.48 -21.57
C ARG A 87 -13.30 12.12 -22.21
N LEU A 88 -13.14 12.07 -23.53
CA LEU A 88 -12.77 10.84 -24.25
C LEU A 88 -11.41 10.33 -23.81
N LYS A 89 -10.47 11.23 -23.51
CA LYS A 89 -9.14 10.88 -22.99
C LYS A 89 -9.22 9.99 -21.75
N MET A 90 -10.15 10.23 -20.81
CA MET A 90 -10.32 9.41 -19.61
C MET A 90 -10.77 7.97 -19.90
N ALA A 91 -11.31 7.72 -21.08
CA ALA A 91 -11.73 6.39 -21.55
C ALA A 91 -10.68 5.72 -22.47
N MET A 92 -9.56 6.40 -22.75
CA MET A 92 -8.43 5.83 -23.47
C MET A 92 -7.58 5.03 -22.53
N ILE A 93 -7.55 3.70 -22.69
CA ILE A 93 -6.75 2.80 -21.84
C ILE A 93 -5.81 1.94 -22.67
N PRO A 94 -4.73 1.41 -22.09
CA PRO A 94 -3.85 0.48 -22.80
C PRO A 94 -4.60 -0.76 -23.26
N GLN A 95 -4.33 -1.20 -24.47
CA GLN A 95 -4.87 -2.47 -25.01
C GLN A 95 -4.61 -3.62 -24.01
N ASP A 96 -5.55 -4.58 -23.90
CA ASP A 96 -5.49 -5.71 -22.95
C ASP A 96 -5.42 -5.28 -21.48
N SER A 97 -6.08 -4.18 -21.13
CA SER A 97 -6.30 -3.74 -19.75
C SER A 97 -7.79 -3.74 -19.42
N LYS A 98 -8.12 -3.55 -18.15
CA LYS A 98 -9.51 -3.49 -17.67
C LYS A 98 -9.76 -2.17 -16.97
N PRO A 99 -10.81 -1.42 -17.31
CA PRO A 99 -11.19 -0.26 -16.55
C PRO A 99 -11.77 -0.67 -15.19
N ILE A 100 -11.54 0.15 -14.18
CA ILE A 100 -12.04 -0.04 -12.82
C ILE A 100 -13.04 1.08 -12.52
N HIS A 101 -14.24 0.70 -12.09
CA HIS A 101 -15.28 1.66 -11.75
C HIS A 101 -14.83 2.59 -10.59
N ASN A 102 -15.02 3.90 -10.80
CA ASN A 102 -14.79 4.94 -9.82
C ASN A 102 -16.15 5.45 -9.27
N PRO A 103 -16.58 5.00 -8.10
CA PRO A 103 -17.87 5.44 -7.56
C PRO A 103 -17.85 6.87 -7.03
N ALA A 104 -16.68 7.44 -6.78
CA ALA A 104 -16.50 8.74 -6.13
C ALA A 104 -16.06 9.86 -7.07
N GLY A 105 -15.69 9.55 -8.32
CA GLY A 105 -15.20 10.53 -9.28
C GLY A 105 -15.54 10.20 -10.73
N ASN A 106 -14.88 10.90 -11.66
CA ASN A 106 -15.19 10.82 -13.10
C ASN A 106 -14.25 9.89 -13.88
N ALA A 107 -12.96 9.91 -13.55
CA ALA A 107 -11.99 9.09 -14.24
C ALA A 107 -11.99 7.65 -13.68
N PRO A 108 -12.21 6.63 -14.50
CA PRO A 108 -12.06 5.24 -14.07
C PRO A 108 -10.60 4.95 -13.72
N GLY A 109 -10.36 4.05 -12.77
CA GLY A 109 -9.06 3.43 -12.63
C GLY A 109 -8.78 2.46 -13.78
N VAL A 110 -7.53 2.00 -13.89
CA VAL A 110 -7.15 1.01 -14.92
C VAL A 110 -6.31 -0.10 -14.30
N HIS A 111 -6.71 -1.35 -14.56
CA HIS A 111 -5.95 -2.53 -14.17
C HIS A 111 -5.32 -3.18 -15.39
N ILE A 112 -4.02 -3.35 -15.35
CA ILE A 112 -3.23 -3.83 -16.48
C ILE A 112 -2.48 -5.09 -16.06
N PHE A 113 -2.64 -6.15 -16.83
CA PHE A 113 -1.99 -7.42 -16.62
C PHE A 113 -0.75 -7.53 -17.48
N THR A 114 0.39 -7.86 -16.87
CA THR A 114 1.60 -8.28 -17.59
C THR A 114 1.95 -9.72 -17.19
N LYS A 115 2.94 -10.32 -17.83
CA LYS A 115 3.37 -11.70 -17.51
C LYS A 115 3.86 -11.86 -16.06
N LYS A 116 4.33 -10.78 -15.41
CA LYS A 116 5.01 -10.87 -14.11
C LYS A 116 4.54 -9.83 -13.10
N THR A 117 3.99 -8.72 -13.56
CA THR A 117 3.64 -7.57 -12.71
C THR A 117 2.23 -7.14 -13.04
N GLN A 118 1.40 -6.92 -12.05
CA GLN A 118 0.12 -6.26 -12.22
C GLN A 118 0.29 -4.76 -11.98
N ILE A 119 -0.42 -3.94 -12.73
CA ILE A 119 -0.36 -2.48 -12.60
C ILE A 119 -1.77 -1.97 -12.35
N ALA A 120 -1.95 -1.23 -11.28
CA ALA A 120 -3.19 -0.51 -10.98
C ALA A 120 -2.94 0.99 -11.09
N CYS A 121 -3.59 1.64 -12.05
CA CYS A 121 -3.56 3.10 -12.17
C CYS A 121 -4.80 3.66 -11.50
N LEU A 122 -4.62 4.50 -10.50
CA LEU A 122 -5.66 5.04 -9.65
C LEU A 122 -5.69 6.58 -9.72
N PRO A 123 -6.85 7.22 -9.51
CA PRO A 123 -6.96 8.68 -9.45
C PRO A 123 -6.06 9.29 -8.37
N GLY A 124 -5.74 10.58 -8.53
CA GLY A 124 -4.95 11.34 -7.56
C GLY A 124 -5.73 11.77 -6.32
N VAL A 125 -7.06 11.90 -6.43
CA VAL A 125 -7.93 12.30 -5.31
C VAL A 125 -7.96 11.19 -4.26
N PRO A 126 -7.53 11.45 -2.99
CA PRO A 126 -7.36 10.40 -1.99
C PRO A 126 -8.62 9.59 -1.68
N SER A 127 -9.79 10.21 -1.67
CA SER A 127 -11.08 9.53 -1.44
C SER A 127 -11.41 8.55 -2.57
N GLU A 128 -11.23 8.95 -3.82
CA GLU A 128 -11.44 8.11 -5.01
C GLU A 128 -10.46 6.93 -5.03
N MET A 129 -9.17 7.23 -4.86
CA MET A 129 -8.11 6.23 -4.82
C MET A 129 -8.36 5.16 -3.75
N LYS A 130 -8.70 5.57 -2.52
CA LYS A 130 -9.00 4.64 -1.42
C LYS A 130 -10.15 3.72 -1.73
N VAL A 131 -11.25 4.24 -2.27
CA VAL A 131 -12.44 3.47 -2.61
C VAL A 131 -12.10 2.44 -3.69
N ILE A 132 -11.49 2.85 -4.80
CA ILE A 132 -11.10 1.93 -5.89
C ILE A 132 -10.11 0.87 -5.37
N PHE A 133 -9.09 1.28 -4.66
CA PHE A 133 -8.09 0.36 -4.12
C PHE A 133 -8.73 -0.70 -3.22
N THR A 134 -9.57 -0.27 -2.27
CA THR A 134 -10.18 -1.18 -1.30
C THR A 134 -11.14 -2.17 -1.94
N HIS A 135 -11.98 -1.71 -2.87
CA HIS A 135 -13.03 -2.56 -3.45
C HIS A 135 -12.54 -3.43 -4.63
N SER A 136 -11.57 -2.94 -5.41
CA SER A 136 -11.22 -3.60 -6.67
C SER A 136 -9.81 -4.18 -6.71
N ILE A 137 -8.85 -3.63 -5.94
CA ILE A 137 -7.45 -4.05 -6.01
C ILE A 137 -7.03 -4.90 -4.81
N LEU A 138 -7.46 -4.51 -3.62
CA LEU A 138 -7.07 -5.15 -2.37
C LEU A 138 -7.41 -6.65 -2.34
N GLY A 139 -8.58 -7.03 -2.90
CA GLY A 139 -9.00 -8.43 -3.01
C GLY A 139 -8.04 -9.27 -3.84
N ASN A 140 -7.61 -8.76 -4.99
CA ASN A 140 -6.66 -9.43 -5.90
C ASN A 140 -5.29 -9.62 -5.22
N ILE A 141 -4.80 -8.57 -4.55
CA ILE A 141 -3.54 -8.64 -3.78
C ILE A 141 -3.64 -9.71 -2.69
N LYS A 142 -4.76 -9.76 -1.95
CA LYS A 142 -4.98 -10.79 -0.92
C LYS A 142 -4.99 -12.21 -1.48
N GLN A 143 -5.63 -12.41 -2.64
CA GLN A 143 -5.66 -13.73 -3.30
C GLN A 143 -4.26 -14.18 -3.72
N GLU A 144 -3.43 -13.29 -4.27
CA GLU A 144 -2.06 -13.61 -4.69
C GLU A 144 -1.13 -13.90 -3.51
N ILE A 145 -1.28 -13.18 -2.41
CA ILE A 145 -0.52 -13.45 -1.18
C ILE A 145 -0.95 -14.79 -0.58
N GLY A 146 -2.19 -15.22 -0.84
CA GLY A 146 -2.79 -16.44 -0.28
C GLY A 146 -3.17 -16.26 1.19
N LYS A 147 -3.43 -17.39 1.87
CA LYS A 147 -3.72 -17.41 3.32
C LYS A 147 -2.46 -16.98 4.06
N PHE A 148 -2.47 -15.73 4.53
CA PHE A 148 -1.38 -15.14 5.27
C PHE A 148 -1.94 -14.45 6.51
N ALA A 149 -1.59 -14.97 7.67
CA ALA A 149 -1.95 -14.39 8.94
C ALA A 149 -0.94 -13.30 9.31
N VAL A 150 -1.45 -12.19 9.78
CA VAL A 150 -0.65 -11.09 10.34
C VAL A 150 -1.36 -10.62 11.59
N GLU A 151 -0.66 -10.63 12.70
CA GLU A 151 -1.15 -10.03 13.93
C GLU A 151 -0.15 -9.02 14.49
N GLU A 152 -0.66 -8.06 15.20
CA GLU A 152 0.08 -6.92 15.71
C GLU A 152 -0.35 -6.65 17.14
N ARG A 153 0.66 -6.37 18.01
CA ARG A 153 0.45 -5.90 19.38
C ARG A 153 1.29 -4.68 19.64
N TYR A 154 0.76 -3.80 20.43
CA TYR A 154 1.47 -2.63 20.92
C TYR A 154 1.54 -2.67 22.44
N TYR A 155 2.71 -2.32 22.94
CA TYR A 155 2.94 -2.19 24.36
C TYR A 155 3.44 -0.79 24.69
N HIS A 156 2.83 -0.16 25.67
CA HIS A 156 3.35 1.04 26.31
C HIS A 156 4.38 0.62 27.37
N VAL A 157 5.58 1.18 27.31
CA VAL A 157 6.70 0.85 28.20
C VAL A 157 7.24 2.11 28.83
N GLU A 158 7.36 2.09 30.17
CA GLU A 158 7.95 3.16 30.97
C GLU A 158 9.13 2.64 31.79
N GLY A 159 10.13 3.50 32.03
CA GLY A 159 11.24 3.21 32.92
C GLY A 159 12.39 2.43 32.30
N VAL A 160 12.28 2.03 31.01
CA VAL A 160 13.35 1.33 30.29
C VAL A 160 13.67 2.05 29.00
N SER A 161 14.96 2.31 28.76
CA SER A 161 15.38 2.97 27.54
C SER A 161 15.39 2.04 26.34
N GLU A 162 15.25 2.60 25.12
CA GLU A 162 15.36 1.85 23.86
C GLU A 162 16.71 1.11 23.76
N ALA A 163 17.80 1.76 24.18
CA ALA A 163 19.13 1.17 24.18
C ALA A 163 19.22 -0.10 25.06
N THR A 164 18.53 -0.08 26.20
CA THR A 164 18.46 -1.22 27.12
C THR A 164 17.77 -2.43 26.49
N LEU A 165 16.62 -2.22 25.82
CA LEU A 165 15.87 -3.29 25.17
C LEU A 165 16.47 -3.73 23.83
N SER A 166 17.24 -2.90 23.15
CA SER A 166 17.68 -3.13 21.77
C SER A 166 18.36 -4.49 21.59
N ARG A 167 19.24 -4.89 22.52
CA ARG A 167 19.96 -6.17 22.48
C ARG A 167 18.99 -7.36 22.50
N THR A 168 17.98 -7.33 23.35
CA THR A 168 16.95 -8.38 23.46
C THR A 168 16.08 -8.41 22.22
N LEU A 169 15.65 -7.25 21.70
CA LEU A 169 14.85 -7.17 20.49
C LEU A 169 15.58 -7.72 19.25
N ILE A 170 16.89 -7.41 19.12
CA ILE A 170 17.74 -7.95 18.05
C ILE A 170 17.84 -9.49 18.14
N LYS A 171 18.05 -10.03 19.34
CA LYS A 171 18.10 -11.49 19.56
C LYS A 171 16.78 -12.15 19.18
N LEU A 172 15.66 -11.55 19.60
CA LEU A 172 14.32 -12.06 19.25
C LEU A 172 14.10 -12.09 17.75
N VAL A 173 14.37 -11.00 17.03
CA VAL A 173 14.19 -10.96 15.56
C VAL A 173 15.03 -12.03 14.86
N ARG A 174 16.25 -12.30 15.36
CA ARG A 174 17.15 -13.32 14.80
C ARG A 174 16.75 -14.75 15.12
N SER A 175 15.98 -14.99 16.19
CA SER A 175 15.55 -16.33 16.61
C SER A 175 14.36 -16.89 15.82
N PHE A 176 13.73 -16.06 14.97
CA PHE A 176 12.61 -16.48 14.12
C PHE A 176 12.98 -16.46 12.63
N PRO A 177 12.27 -17.22 11.79
CA PRO A 177 12.48 -17.20 10.35
C PRO A 177 12.39 -15.77 9.79
N ARG A 178 13.21 -15.49 8.81
CA ARG A 178 13.28 -14.16 8.18
C ARG A 178 11.87 -13.73 7.73
N ARG A 179 11.39 -12.59 8.25
CA ARG A 179 10.08 -12.00 8.02
C ARG A 179 8.90 -12.56 8.85
N ALA A 180 9.10 -13.56 9.70
CA ALA A 180 8.04 -14.02 10.59
C ALA A 180 7.75 -13.04 11.74
N LEU A 181 8.78 -12.30 12.18
CA LEU A 181 8.71 -11.32 13.25
C LEU A 181 9.27 -9.96 12.81
N TYR A 182 8.56 -8.89 13.17
CA TYR A 182 9.04 -7.52 13.09
C TYR A 182 8.82 -6.86 14.44
N LEU A 183 9.86 -6.23 14.95
CA LEU A 183 9.85 -5.47 16.20
C LEU A 183 10.29 -4.05 15.92
N LYS A 184 9.60 -3.10 16.49
CA LYS A 184 9.96 -1.68 16.42
C LYS A 184 9.65 -0.98 17.73
N THR A 185 10.55 -0.13 18.14
CA THR A 185 10.37 0.82 19.22
C THR A 185 10.04 2.18 18.66
N HIS A 186 9.16 2.88 19.33
CA HIS A 186 8.74 4.25 19.01
C HIS A 186 8.93 5.10 20.27
N PRO A 187 10.08 5.78 20.44
CA PRO A 187 10.30 6.68 21.57
C PRO A 187 9.19 7.73 21.65
N GLN A 188 8.67 7.95 22.84
CA GLN A 188 7.62 8.94 23.12
C GLN A 188 8.12 10.07 24.03
N GLY A 189 9.42 10.12 24.31
CA GLY A 189 10.04 11.10 25.18
C GLY A 189 10.17 10.62 26.64
N TYR A 190 9.92 11.53 27.56
CA TYR A 190 10.06 11.30 29.00
C TYR A 190 8.82 11.80 29.73
N THR A 191 8.49 11.18 30.87
CA THR A 191 7.49 11.72 31.80
C THR A 191 7.99 13.00 32.46
N ASN A 192 7.11 13.69 33.18
CA ASN A 192 7.49 14.86 33.99
C ASN A 192 8.57 14.53 35.06
N SER A 193 8.69 13.25 35.43
CA SER A 193 9.72 12.76 36.36
C SER A 193 10.97 12.26 35.65
N ASN A 194 11.19 12.63 34.40
CA ASN A 194 12.33 12.24 33.57
C ASN A 194 12.48 10.72 33.36
N ILE A 195 11.36 10.00 33.36
CA ILE A 195 11.31 8.55 33.12
C ILE A 195 11.11 8.32 31.61
N PRO A 196 11.93 7.50 30.94
CA PRO A 196 11.78 7.25 29.51
C PRO A 196 10.48 6.50 29.20
N VAL A 197 9.82 6.91 28.12
CA VAL A 197 8.59 6.32 27.62
C VAL A 197 8.75 5.92 26.18
N MET A 198 8.31 4.71 25.84
CA MET A 198 8.29 4.24 24.47
C MET A 198 7.11 3.31 24.22
N LYS A 199 6.73 3.19 22.96
CA LYS A 199 5.80 2.19 22.46
C LYS A 199 6.58 1.08 21.75
N VAL A 200 6.31 -0.17 22.09
CA VAL A 200 6.90 -1.34 21.43
C VAL A 200 5.85 -1.98 20.55
N GLN A 201 6.13 -2.04 19.25
CA GLN A 201 5.31 -2.68 18.24
C GLN A 201 5.86 -4.07 17.94
N ILE A 202 5.00 -5.09 18.05
CA ILE A 202 5.29 -6.47 17.68
C ILE A 202 4.37 -6.84 16.53
N VAL A 203 4.93 -7.27 15.40
CA VAL A 203 4.15 -7.76 14.25
C VAL A 203 4.64 -9.16 13.93
N SER A 204 3.74 -10.15 14.06
CA SER A 204 4.00 -11.52 13.66
C SER A 204 3.28 -11.85 12.36
N LYS A 205 3.93 -12.68 11.51
CA LYS A 205 3.46 -13.03 10.17
C LYS A 205 3.72 -14.50 9.86
N GLY A 206 2.73 -15.15 9.26
CA GLY A 206 2.87 -16.56 8.87
C GLY A 206 1.71 -17.06 8.02
N LYS A 207 1.81 -18.33 7.57
CA LYS A 207 0.74 -18.97 6.80
C LYS A 207 -0.41 -19.48 7.68
N LYS A 208 -0.15 -19.77 8.95
CA LYS A 208 -1.13 -20.30 9.91
C LYS A 208 -1.35 -19.31 11.03
N GLN A 209 -2.58 -19.14 11.45
CA GLN A 209 -2.98 -18.23 12.53
C GLN A 209 -2.36 -18.65 13.87
N GLU A 210 -2.38 -19.95 14.17
CA GLU A 210 -1.85 -20.51 15.41
C GLU A 210 -0.35 -20.19 15.55
N TYR A 211 0.43 -20.35 14.47
CA TYR A 211 1.85 -20.00 14.44
C TYR A 211 2.13 -18.53 14.71
N VAL A 212 1.28 -17.65 14.15
CA VAL A 212 1.40 -16.21 14.34
C VAL A 212 1.12 -15.82 15.79
N GLN A 213 0.11 -16.42 16.41
CA GLN A 213 -0.24 -16.23 17.82
C GLN A 213 0.86 -16.76 18.75
N GLU A 214 1.39 -17.95 18.49
CA GLU A 214 2.50 -18.52 19.25
C GLU A 214 3.73 -17.59 19.28
N ILE A 215 4.09 -17.04 18.12
CA ILE A 215 5.20 -16.07 18.05
C ILE A 215 4.88 -14.84 18.89
N LEU A 216 3.68 -14.28 18.76
CA LEU A 216 3.29 -13.08 19.53
C LEU A 216 3.35 -13.33 21.03
N GLU A 217 2.79 -14.45 21.50
CA GLU A 217 2.81 -14.82 22.91
C GLU A 217 4.25 -14.96 23.42
N ARG A 218 5.07 -15.75 22.73
CA ARG A 218 6.47 -15.97 23.10
C ARG A 218 7.27 -14.69 23.14
N VAL A 219 7.13 -13.83 22.13
CA VAL A 219 7.85 -12.55 22.04
C VAL A 219 7.38 -11.58 23.12
N SER A 220 6.06 -11.50 23.33
CA SER A 220 5.46 -10.68 24.39
C SER A 220 6.00 -11.06 25.75
N ASN A 221 6.01 -12.34 26.09
CA ASN A 221 6.49 -12.82 27.38
C ASN A 221 7.96 -12.49 27.63
N VAL A 222 8.81 -12.59 26.60
CA VAL A 222 10.23 -12.20 26.73
C VAL A 222 10.36 -10.69 26.95
N ILE A 223 9.62 -9.86 26.23
CA ILE A 223 9.67 -8.40 26.38
C ILE A 223 9.15 -7.99 27.77
N LEU A 224 8.02 -8.58 28.21
CA LEU A 224 7.45 -8.36 29.54
C LEU A 224 8.45 -8.69 30.65
N SER A 225 9.12 -9.85 30.54
CA SER A 225 10.12 -10.28 31.50
C SER A 225 11.33 -9.34 31.54
N GLU A 226 11.83 -8.94 30.35
CA GLU A 226 12.99 -8.06 30.27
C GLU A 226 12.70 -6.66 30.80
N VAL A 227 11.53 -6.07 30.49
CA VAL A 227 11.13 -4.77 31.03
C VAL A 227 11.02 -4.81 32.56
N LYS A 228 10.41 -5.85 33.13
CA LYS A 228 10.31 -6.03 34.58
C LYS A 228 11.68 -6.19 35.26
N LYS A 229 12.59 -6.92 34.63
CA LYS A 229 13.98 -7.10 35.11
C LYS A 229 14.72 -5.78 35.31
N TYR A 230 14.45 -4.79 34.48
CA TYR A 230 15.00 -3.44 34.60
C TYR A 230 14.13 -2.46 35.43
N GLY A 231 13.12 -2.97 36.14
CA GLY A 231 12.24 -2.16 36.99
C GLY A 231 11.22 -1.31 36.20
N GLY A 232 11.06 -1.56 34.93
CA GLY A 232 10.11 -0.83 34.10
C GLY A 232 8.67 -1.33 34.23
N ARG A 233 7.74 -0.51 33.74
CA ARG A 233 6.30 -0.83 33.60
C ARG A 233 5.97 -1.09 32.16
N ILE A 234 5.05 -2.02 31.91
CA ILE A 234 4.61 -2.38 30.56
C ILE A 234 3.12 -2.71 30.57
N GLN A 235 2.38 -2.16 29.63
CA GLN A 235 0.95 -2.38 29.42
C GLN A 235 0.64 -2.65 27.97
N LEU A 236 -0.29 -3.57 27.67
CA LEU A 236 -0.84 -3.79 26.35
C LEU A 236 -1.79 -2.63 26.02
N GLU A 237 -1.66 -2.06 24.80
CA GLU A 237 -2.58 -1.06 24.27
C GLU A 237 -3.72 -1.66 23.44
#